data_1183abf8b7d1dc699d938d893b3f5425
#
_entry.id   1183abf8b7d1dc699d938d893b3f5425
#
_cell.length_a   1.000
_cell.length_b   1.000
_cell.length_c   1.000
_cell.angle_alpha   90.00
_cell.angle_beta   90.00
_cell.angle_gamma   90.00
#
_symmetry.space_group_name_H-M   'P 1'
#
loop_
_entity.id
_entity.type
_entity.pdbx_description
1 polymer ?
#
loop_
_entity_poly.entity_id
_entity_poly.type
_entity_poly.pdbx_seq_one_letter_code
_entity_poly.pdbx_strand_id
1 'polypeptide(L)'
;MLRNFLLPESIARADGAGPEIDLGSKRGKLLVLTLGITRILEQESLEVTVWGSPDGEKWDSKPLAKFPPKFYCGLYSILLNLGSRSDVRFVRIHWKMSRWSKRESMPMFGFYVYAEESGARVSVAVA
;
A
#
# COMPACT_ATOMS: atom_id res chain seq x y z
N MET A 1 8.60 -16.98 -4.72
CA MET A 1 8.34 -16.22 -3.53
C MET A 1 8.29 -14.74 -3.86
N LEU A 2 7.32 -14.08 -3.34
CA LEU A 2 7.15 -12.69 -3.63
C LEU A 2 7.78 -11.83 -2.53
N ARG A 3 8.80 -11.11 -2.89
CA ARG A 3 9.34 -10.02 -2.08
C ARG A 3 9.36 -8.81 -2.96
N ASN A 4 8.21 -8.20 -3.09
CA ASN A 4 8.13 -7.09 -4.01
C ASN A 4 7.70 -5.83 -3.28
N PHE A 5 8.37 -4.77 -3.61
CA PHE A 5 7.89 -3.46 -3.26
C PHE A 5 6.78 -3.12 -4.24
N LEU A 6 5.60 -2.90 -3.71
CA LEU A 6 4.52 -2.32 -4.51
C LEU A 6 4.84 -0.85 -4.77
N LEU A 7 5.58 -0.24 -3.86
CA LEU A 7 6.14 1.09 -4.04
C LEU A 7 7.50 1.10 -3.36
N PRO A 8 8.60 1.24 -4.12
CA PRO A 8 9.91 1.40 -3.52
C PRO A 8 9.96 2.68 -2.69
N GLU A 9 10.93 2.77 -1.78
CA GLU A 9 11.03 3.96 -0.95
C GLU A 9 11.04 5.22 -1.81
N SER A 10 10.11 6.10 -1.52
CA SER A 10 9.85 7.29 -2.30
C SER A 10 9.61 8.46 -1.37
N ILE A 11 9.89 9.64 -1.87
CA ILE A 11 9.60 10.86 -1.14
C ILE A 11 8.40 11.52 -1.81
N ALA A 12 7.32 11.67 -1.04
CA ALA A 12 6.10 12.28 -1.53
C ALA A 12 5.92 13.65 -0.90
N ARG A 13 5.61 14.63 -1.73
CA ARG A 13 5.36 16.00 -1.30
C ARG A 13 3.94 16.44 -1.63
N ALA A 14 3.20 15.58 -2.31
CA ALA A 14 1.81 15.81 -2.70
C ALA A 14 1.15 14.46 -2.92
N ASP A 15 -0.18 14.49 -3.02
CA ASP A 15 -0.94 13.27 -3.34
C ASP A 15 -0.43 12.67 -4.65
N GLY A 16 -0.48 11.37 -4.75
CA GLY A 16 0.00 10.71 -5.94
C GLY A 16 -0.33 9.23 -6.01
N ALA A 17 0.26 8.60 -7.01
CA ALA A 17 0.09 7.18 -7.25
C ALA A 17 1.41 6.58 -7.72
N GLY A 18 1.64 5.34 -7.32
CA GLY A 18 2.81 4.59 -7.74
C GLY A 18 2.60 3.89 -9.07
N PRO A 19 3.57 3.08 -9.47
CA PRO A 19 3.48 2.34 -10.72
C PRO A 19 2.49 1.19 -10.61
N GLU A 20 2.01 0.75 -11.76
CA GLU A 20 1.18 -0.42 -11.87
C GLU A 20 2.05 -1.67 -11.71
N ILE A 21 1.62 -2.56 -10.83
CA ILE A 21 2.37 -3.77 -10.53
C ILE A 21 1.55 -4.99 -10.96
N ASP A 22 2.15 -5.85 -11.77
CA ASP A 22 1.53 -7.10 -12.20
C ASP A 22 1.75 -8.14 -11.09
N LEU A 23 0.65 -8.68 -10.57
CA LEU A 23 0.70 -9.67 -9.51
C LEU A 23 1.26 -11.03 -9.99
N GLY A 24 1.11 -11.32 -11.27
CA GLY A 24 1.59 -12.58 -11.82
C GLY A 24 1.00 -13.79 -11.10
N SER A 25 1.85 -14.66 -10.59
CA SER A 25 1.42 -15.86 -9.88
C SER A 25 0.82 -15.59 -8.50
N LYS A 26 0.80 -14.34 -8.06
CA LYS A 26 0.26 -13.98 -6.74
C LYS A 26 -1.23 -13.63 -6.79
N ARG A 27 -1.85 -13.76 -7.94
CA ARG A 27 -3.29 -13.55 -8.06
C ARG A 27 -4.05 -14.51 -7.14
N GLY A 28 -5.06 -14.00 -6.47
CA GLY A 28 -5.89 -14.82 -5.59
C GLY A 28 -5.23 -15.25 -4.29
N LYS A 29 -4.09 -14.70 -3.95
CA LYS A 29 -3.36 -15.07 -2.74
C LYS A 29 -3.65 -14.11 -1.60
N LEU A 30 -3.27 -14.54 -0.40
CA LEU A 30 -3.32 -13.69 0.78
C LEU A 30 -1.94 -13.04 0.94
N LEU A 31 -1.92 -11.73 0.96
CA LEU A 31 -0.69 -10.97 1.05
C LEU A 31 -0.64 -10.17 2.36
N VAL A 32 0.54 -10.04 2.91
CA VAL A 32 0.80 -9.11 4.00
C VAL A 32 1.46 -7.89 3.39
N LEU A 33 0.84 -6.74 3.57
CA LEU A 33 1.36 -5.48 3.08
C LEU A 33 1.95 -4.70 4.24
N THR A 34 3.17 -4.20 4.06
CA THR A 34 3.84 -3.40 5.07
C THR A 34 4.08 -2.01 4.52
N LEU A 35 3.57 -1.01 5.22
CA LEU A 35 3.85 0.39 4.96
C LEU A 35 4.95 0.81 5.92
N GLY A 36 6.09 1.19 5.37
CA GLY A 36 7.19 1.73 6.16
C GLY A 36 7.29 3.23 5.94
N ILE A 37 7.09 4.01 6.99
CA ILE A 37 7.27 5.46 6.94
C ILE A 37 8.62 5.77 7.56
N THR A 38 9.55 6.25 6.73
CA THR A 38 10.93 6.47 7.12
C THR A 38 11.24 7.91 7.47
N ARG A 39 10.46 8.86 6.92
CA ARG A 39 10.67 10.29 7.16
C ARG A 39 9.35 11.00 7.15
N ILE A 40 9.21 11.99 8.01
CA ILE A 40 8.07 12.90 8.03
C ILE A 40 8.60 14.29 8.27
N LEU A 41 8.20 15.23 7.43
CA LEU A 41 8.45 16.63 7.62
C LEU A 41 7.11 17.33 7.77
N GLU A 42 6.93 18.07 8.82
CA GLU A 42 5.69 18.75 9.17
C GLU A 42 4.66 17.79 9.77
N GLN A 43 3.65 18.37 10.39
CA GLN A 43 2.57 17.58 11.00
C GLN A 43 1.49 17.31 9.97
N GLU A 44 1.53 16.11 9.42
CA GLU A 44 0.60 15.69 8.41
C GLU A 44 0.22 14.24 8.63
N SER A 45 -0.88 13.83 8.02
CA SER A 45 -1.22 12.42 7.93
C SER A 45 -0.98 11.91 6.53
N LEU A 46 -0.60 10.65 6.45
CA LEU A 46 -0.45 9.93 5.20
C LEU A 46 -1.48 8.81 5.16
N GLU A 47 -2.30 8.81 4.14
CA GLU A 47 -3.26 7.75 3.89
C GLU A 47 -2.83 7.01 2.63
N VAL A 48 -2.62 5.71 2.77
CA VAL A 48 -2.17 4.86 1.66
C VAL A 48 -3.26 3.84 1.34
N THR A 49 -3.61 3.74 0.07
CA THR A 49 -4.62 2.80 -0.41
C THR A 49 -4.04 1.93 -1.52
N VAL A 50 -4.60 0.73 -1.65
CA VAL A 50 -4.21 -0.22 -2.68
C VAL A 50 -5.38 -0.41 -3.62
N TRP A 51 -5.17 -0.18 -4.90
CA TRP A 51 -6.20 -0.28 -5.92
C TRP A 51 -5.91 -1.45 -6.84
N GLY A 52 -6.96 -2.06 -7.37
CA GLY A 52 -6.82 -3.23 -8.21
C GLY A 52 -7.51 -3.09 -9.56
N SER A 53 -7.02 -3.85 -10.52
CA SER A 53 -7.56 -3.90 -11.86
C SER A 53 -7.32 -5.28 -12.48
N PRO A 54 -8.27 -5.80 -13.25
CA PRO A 54 -8.06 -7.07 -13.95
C PRO A 54 -7.20 -6.91 -15.20
N ASP A 55 -7.15 -5.74 -15.80
CA ASP A 55 -6.50 -5.52 -17.09
C ASP A 55 -5.54 -4.33 -17.13
N GLY A 56 -5.44 -3.58 -16.03
CA GLY A 56 -4.58 -2.40 -15.98
C GLY A 56 -5.20 -1.15 -16.58
N GLU A 57 -6.39 -1.25 -17.14
CA GLU A 57 -7.09 -0.10 -17.74
C GLU A 57 -8.30 0.31 -16.93
N LYS A 58 -9.10 -0.66 -16.52
CA LYS A 58 -10.29 -0.40 -15.71
C LYS A 58 -9.98 -0.69 -14.26
N TRP A 59 -9.87 0.35 -13.47
CA TRP A 59 -9.59 0.23 -12.06
C TRP A 59 -10.87 0.17 -11.25
N ASP A 60 -10.81 -0.56 -10.13
CA ASP A 60 -11.95 -0.67 -9.24
C ASP A 60 -12.42 0.70 -8.78
N SER A 61 -13.68 0.81 -8.45
CA SER A 61 -14.25 2.06 -7.94
C SER A 61 -13.95 2.25 -6.46
N LYS A 62 -13.46 1.22 -5.79
CA LYS A 62 -13.11 1.26 -4.37
C LYS A 62 -11.73 0.62 -4.18
N PRO A 63 -10.97 1.07 -3.20
CA PRO A 63 -9.68 0.43 -2.94
C PRO A 63 -9.87 -1.00 -2.44
N LEU A 64 -8.90 -1.85 -2.77
CA LEU A 64 -8.85 -3.22 -2.25
C LEU A 64 -8.52 -3.23 -0.77
N ALA A 65 -7.68 -2.32 -0.35
CA ALA A 65 -7.24 -2.22 1.02
C ALA A 65 -6.82 -0.79 1.33
N LYS A 66 -6.86 -0.45 2.60
CA LYS A 66 -6.54 0.89 3.04
C LYS A 66 -5.80 0.81 4.37
N PHE A 67 -4.63 1.43 4.42
CA PHE A 67 -3.96 1.64 5.69
C PHE A 67 -4.66 2.78 6.41
N PRO A 68 -4.95 2.65 7.70
CA PRO A 68 -5.46 3.80 8.46
C PRO A 68 -4.48 4.97 8.36
N PRO A 69 -4.97 6.21 8.42
CA PRO A 69 -4.07 7.36 8.34
C PRO A 69 -2.98 7.29 9.40
N LYS A 70 -1.74 7.60 9.01
CA LYS A 70 -0.58 7.51 9.88
C LYS A 70 0.09 8.87 10.02
N PHE A 71 0.61 9.11 11.21
CA PHE A 71 1.19 10.39 11.58
C PHE A 71 2.65 10.27 12.02
N TYR A 72 3.16 9.06 12.15
CA TYR A 72 4.48 8.83 12.72
C TYR A 72 5.26 7.84 11.88
N CYS A 73 6.57 7.96 11.94
CA CYS A 73 7.44 6.95 11.35
C CYS A 73 7.20 5.60 12.01
N GLY A 74 7.41 4.54 11.27
CA GLY A 74 7.24 3.20 11.76
C GLY A 74 6.84 2.23 10.68
N LEU A 75 6.56 1.01 11.11
CA LEU A 75 6.11 -0.08 10.24
C LEU A 75 4.67 -0.41 10.59
N TYR A 76 3.83 -0.44 9.57
CA TYR A 76 2.42 -0.73 9.72
C TYR A 76 2.03 -1.81 8.73
N SER A 77 1.32 -2.83 9.20
CA SER A 77 0.97 -3.97 8.34
C SER A 77 -0.53 -4.18 8.28
N ILE A 78 -0.99 -4.58 7.11
CA ILE A 78 -2.37 -5.00 6.89
C ILE A 78 -2.39 -6.24 6.02
N LEU A 79 -3.50 -6.96 6.07
CA LEU A 79 -3.69 -8.12 5.19
C LEU A 79 -4.47 -7.70 3.96
N LEU A 80 -4.05 -8.21 2.81
CA LEU A 80 -4.78 -8.06 1.57
C LEU A 80 -5.16 -9.45 1.10
N ASN A 81 -6.42 -9.81 1.27
CA ASN A 81 -6.92 -11.11 0.87
C ASN A 81 -7.51 -11.04 -0.53
N LEU A 82 -6.81 -11.59 -1.48
CA LEU A 82 -7.25 -11.66 -2.88
C LEU A 82 -7.94 -12.97 -3.20
N GLY A 83 -8.24 -13.80 -2.19
CA GLY A 83 -8.88 -15.09 -2.39
C GLY A 83 -10.23 -14.98 -3.07
N SER A 84 -11.01 -13.94 -2.79
CA SER A 84 -12.31 -13.71 -3.41
C SER A 84 -12.21 -12.76 -4.62
N ARG A 85 -11.02 -12.31 -4.96
CA ARG A 85 -10.78 -11.37 -6.04
C ARG A 85 -9.64 -11.86 -6.94
N SER A 86 -9.76 -13.09 -7.41
CA SER A 86 -8.77 -13.67 -8.31
C SER A 86 -8.76 -13.00 -9.68
N ASP A 87 -9.76 -12.17 -9.97
CA ASP A 87 -9.81 -11.36 -11.18
C ASP A 87 -8.75 -10.24 -11.17
N VAL A 88 -8.32 -9.82 -10.00
CA VAL A 88 -7.34 -8.73 -9.87
C VAL A 88 -5.97 -9.23 -10.30
N ARG A 89 -5.42 -8.61 -11.33
CA ARG A 89 -4.10 -8.93 -11.85
C ARG A 89 -3.08 -7.82 -11.58
N PHE A 90 -3.54 -6.58 -11.57
CA PHE A 90 -2.67 -5.42 -11.37
C PHE A 90 -3.08 -4.68 -10.12
N VAL A 91 -2.10 -4.17 -9.40
CA VAL A 91 -2.34 -3.31 -8.24
C VAL A 91 -1.52 -2.05 -8.36
N ARG A 92 -1.99 -1.01 -7.71
CA ARG A 92 -1.33 0.29 -7.68
C ARG A 92 -1.54 0.92 -6.32
N ILE A 93 -0.51 1.55 -5.82
CA ILE A 93 -0.58 2.27 -4.56
C ILE A 93 -0.94 3.72 -4.83
N HIS A 94 -1.92 4.24 -4.09
CA HIS A 94 -2.26 5.66 -4.09
C HIS A 94 -1.98 6.21 -2.71
N TRP A 95 -1.61 7.46 -2.62
CA TRP A 95 -1.42 8.10 -1.34
C TRP A 95 -2.04 9.49 -1.34
N LYS A 96 -2.52 9.86 -0.17
CA LYS A 96 -3.12 11.17 0.06
C LYS A 96 -2.53 11.75 1.31
N MET A 97 -2.13 12.99 1.23
CA MET A 97 -1.54 13.72 2.34
C MET A 97 -2.51 14.77 2.84
N SER A 98 -2.71 14.82 4.16
CA SER A 98 -3.59 15.78 4.79
C SER A 98 -2.80 16.64 5.77
N ARG A 99 -2.91 17.94 5.64
CA ARG A 99 -2.19 18.89 6.46
C ARG A 99 -3.12 19.46 7.53
N TRP A 100 -2.55 19.63 8.72
CA TRP A 100 -3.28 20.24 9.82
C TRP A 100 -3.03 21.72 9.97
N SER A 101 -1.98 22.21 9.35
CA SER A 101 -1.64 23.62 9.43
C SER A 101 -1.53 24.21 8.02
N LYS A 102 -1.87 25.48 7.92
CA LYS A 102 -1.82 26.18 6.62
C LYS A 102 -0.45 26.81 6.38
N ARG A 103 0.59 26.23 6.95
CA ARG A 103 1.92 26.75 6.73
C ARG A 103 2.36 26.51 5.31
N GLU A 104 3.20 27.39 4.81
CA GLU A 104 3.70 27.28 3.44
C GLU A 104 4.81 26.27 3.27
N SER A 105 5.30 25.71 4.37
CA SER A 105 6.34 24.70 4.30
C SER A 105 5.86 23.48 3.54
N MET A 106 6.76 22.88 2.79
CA MET A 106 6.42 21.75 1.93
C MET A 106 6.30 20.47 2.74
N PRO A 107 5.16 19.81 2.67
CA PRO A 107 5.01 18.50 3.32
C PRO A 107 5.94 17.48 2.69
N MET A 108 6.34 16.49 3.47
CA MET A 108 7.16 15.43 2.93
C MET A 108 6.95 14.15 3.74
N PHE A 109 6.72 13.05 3.02
CA PHE A 109 6.78 11.72 3.59
C PHE A 109 7.78 10.89 2.79
N GLY A 110 8.68 10.23 3.50
CA GLY A 110 9.46 9.16 2.91
C GLY A 110 8.82 7.85 3.32
N PHE A 111 8.44 7.01 2.36
CA PHE A 111 7.76 5.76 2.67
C PHE A 111 7.89 4.75 1.55
N TYR A 112 7.59 3.51 1.89
CA TYR A 112 7.52 2.41 0.92
C TYR A 112 6.36 1.49 1.28
N VAL A 113 5.93 0.70 0.31
CA VAL A 113 4.94 -0.35 0.54
C VAL A 113 5.52 -1.66 0.04
N TYR A 114 5.59 -2.63 0.94
CA TYR A 114 6.20 -3.92 0.68
C TYR A 114 5.15 -5.00 0.79
N ALA A 115 5.19 -5.98 -0.11
CA ALA A 115 4.24 -7.08 -0.10
C ALA A 115 4.96 -8.41 -0.01
N GLU A 116 4.44 -9.28 0.84
CA GLU A 116 4.89 -10.67 0.86
C GLU A 116 3.70 -11.59 0.97
N GLU A 117 3.86 -12.77 0.41
CA GLU A 117 2.82 -13.77 0.45
C GLU A 117 2.70 -14.33 1.86
N SER A 118 1.49 -14.26 2.41
CA SER A 118 1.18 -14.90 3.67
C SER A 118 0.80 -16.33 3.35
N GLY A 119 1.68 -17.26 3.61
CA GLY A 119 1.42 -18.64 3.30
C GLY A 119 0.43 -19.29 4.25
N ALA A 120 0.02 -20.50 3.88
CA ALA A 120 -0.87 -21.30 4.69
C ALA A 120 -0.33 -21.58 6.09
N ARG A 121 0.96 -21.38 6.29
CA ARG A 121 1.57 -21.63 7.59
C ARG A 121 1.05 -20.69 8.68
N VAL A 122 0.43 -19.60 8.29
CA VAL A 122 -0.19 -18.71 9.28
C VAL A 122 -1.30 -19.45 10.01
N SER A 123 -2.12 -20.17 9.28
CA SER A 123 -3.19 -20.96 9.88
C SER A 123 -2.62 -22.16 10.63
N VAL A 124 -1.52 -22.71 10.17
CA VAL A 124 -0.87 -23.82 10.86
C VAL A 124 -0.34 -23.38 12.21
N ALA A 125 0.19 -22.19 12.27
CA ALA A 125 0.72 -21.66 13.54
C ALA A 125 -0.36 -21.48 14.60
N VAL A 126 -1.60 -21.40 14.19
CA VAL A 126 -2.73 -21.23 15.11
C VAL A 126 -3.19 -22.54 15.72
N ALA A 127 -2.88 -23.62 15.03
CA ALA A 127 -3.37 -24.95 15.44
C ALA A 127 -2.83 -25.41 16.80
#